data_73a686c5196fb29e93692fddeaa81b2f
#
_entry.id   73a686c5196fb29e93692fddeaa81b2f
#
_cell.length_a   1.000
_cell.length_b   1.000
_cell.length_c   1.000
_cell.angle_alpha   90.00
_cell.angle_beta   90.00
_cell.angle_gamma   90.00
#
_symmetry.space_group_name_H-M   'P 1'
#
loop_
_entity.id
_entity.type
_entity.pdbx_description
1 polymer ?
#
loop_
_entity_poly.entity_id
_entity_poly.type
_entity_poly.pdbx_seq_one_letter_code
_entity_poly.pdbx_strand_id
1 'polypeptide(L)'
;GIPIAYFYSFYRIRGAKVLFVLSILCSMSAPFIGAYSWIMLLGRSGVITKFLEGVLHISVGSIYGFKGILLVQSLKFFPLVFIYMNGAFKNIDNTLMEASANMGCTGVRRLFRVVMALSMPTILAAALMVFMQAFADFGTPMLLGEGYQTFPVLIYNQYLGENGTNFNFAAALAVIAIIVTALVFFLQKWATSRFKFSMNALHPVEKKEARGLSGFLMHAYCYILVAIAFMPQLYIIYLSFRNCSGAVFKDGYSLGNYQLAVKKLLARSIKNTTIIGIIALLVIIVIAVLIAYLVVRRSSVLNNTIDTISMLPYIMPGAVIGLALLIAFGKKPFALTGTLAIMIISMVIRRLPYTIRSATATLMQISLSIEEAAISLGASKLKTFTRITVPMMANGIL
;
A
#
# COMPACT_ATOMS: atom_id res chain seq x y z
N GLY A 1 9.34 -8.04 6.63
CA GLY A 1 7.90 -8.37 6.67
C GLY A 1 7.64 -9.85 6.99
N ILE A 2 8.31 -10.79 6.28
CA ILE A 2 8.07 -12.25 6.47
C ILE A 2 8.43 -12.73 7.88
N PRO A 3 9.63 -12.42 8.46
CA PRO A 3 9.97 -12.93 9.79
C PRO A 3 9.02 -12.42 10.88
N ILE A 4 8.61 -11.14 10.84
CA ILE A 4 7.65 -10.61 11.82
C ILE A 4 6.29 -11.29 11.68
N ALA A 5 5.83 -11.58 10.44
CA ALA A 5 4.60 -12.32 10.20
C ALA A 5 4.67 -13.74 10.75
N TYR A 6 5.81 -14.41 10.57
CA TYR A 6 6.05 -15.75 11.10
C TYR A 6 6.00 -15.75 12.63
N PHE A 7 6.73 -14.87 13.30
CA PHE A 7 6.72 -14.79 14.75
C PHE A 7 5.31 -14.44 15.29
N TYR A 8 4.63 -13.50 14.65
CA TYR A 8 3.28 -13.09 15.03
C TYR A 8 2.23 -14.21 14.87
N SER A 9 2.34 -15.03 13.81
CA SER A 9 1.37 -16.08 13.50
C SER A 9 1.58 -17.36 14.30
N PHE A 10 2.86 -17.76 14.52
CA PHE A 10 3.19 -19.05 15.11
C PHE A 10 3.61 -18.98 16.59
N TYR A 11 3.85 -17.79 17.14
CA TYR A 11 4.26 -17.60 18.52
C TYR A 11 3.35 -16.61 19.25
N ARG A 12 3.22 -16.81 20.57
CA ARG A 12 2.51 -15.88 21.45
C ARG A 12 3.42 -14.68 21.74
N ILE A 13 3.23 -13.58 21.02
CA ILE A 13 3.94 -12.32 21.26
C ILE A 13 3.15 -11.51 22.28
N ARG A 14 3.79 -11.07 23.36
CA ARG A 14 3.18 -10.13 24.31
C ARG A 14 2.84 -8.83 23.62
N GLY A 15 1.65 -8.28 23.84
CA GLY A 15 1.24 -7.04 23.16
C GLY A 15 1.02 -7.15 21.63
N ALA A 16 0.75 -8.36 21.11
CA ALA A 16 0.58 -8.61 19.69
C ALA A 16 -0.41 -7.67 18.98
N LYS A 17 -1.52 -7.29 19.66
CA LYS A 17 -2.50 -6.33 19.11
C LYS A 17 -1.88 -4.95 18.90
N VAL A 18 -1.11 -4.46 19.87
CA VAL A 18 -0.41 -3.16 19.78
C VAL A 18 0.62 -3.20 18.67
N LEU A 19 1.43 -4.26 18.59
CA LEU A 19 2.41 -4.45 17.52
C LEU A 19 1.75 -4.44 16.14
N PHE A 20 0.60 -5.07 15.99
CA PHE A 20 -0.16 -5.09 14.73
C PHE A 20 -0.65 -3.68 14.35
N VAL A 21 -1.27 -2.95 15.29
CA VAL A 21 -1.75 -1.58 15.06
C VAL A 21 -0.59 -0.64 14.73
N LEU A 22 0.49 -0.67 15.50
CA LEU A 22 1.68 0.15 15.23
C LEU A 22 2.29 -0.17 13.86
N SER A 23 2.35 -1.45 13.47
CA SER A 23 2.83 -1.83 12.13
C SER A 23 1.98 -1.23 11.01
N ILE A 24 0.65 -1.21 11.17
CA ILE A 24 -0.24 -0.55 10.19
C ILE A 24 0.02 0.95 10.16
N LEU A 25 0.11 1.60 11.32
CA LEU A 25 0.38 3.03 11.41
C LEU A 25 1.70 3.44 10.75
N CYS A 26 2.73 2.58 10.77
CA CYS A 26 3.98 2.82 10.04
C CYS A 26 3.76 3.00 8.52
N SER A 27 2.80 2.29 7.93
CA SER A 27 2.50 2.37 6.50
C SER A 27 1.64 3.59 6.11
N MET A 28 1.00 4.24 7.08
CA MET A 28 0.07 5.35 6.86
C MET A 28 0.75 6.72 6.75
N SER A 29 2.07 6.77 6.82
CA SER A 29 2.83 8.02 6.66
C SER A 29 2.62 8.63 5.27
N ALA A 30 2.32 9.94 5.22
CA ALA A 30 2.28 10.67 3.96
C ALA A 30 3.68 10.64 3.28
N PRO A 31 3.78 10.40 1.96
CA PRO A 31 5.05 10.10 1.28
C PRO A 31 6.14 11.15 1.51
N PHE A 32 5.83 12.43 1.32
CA PHE A 32 6.80 13.51 1.52
C PHE A 32 7.16 13.72 3.00
N ILE A 33 6.18 13.65 3.89
CA ILE A 33 6.37 13.86 5.33
C ILE A 33 7.24 12.75 5.91
N GLY A 34 6.99 11.50 5.55
CA GLY A 34 7.79 10.37 5.99
C GLY A 34 9.25 10.47 5.55
N ALA A 35 9.49 10.79 4.27
CA ALA A 35 10.84 10.96 3.74
C ALA A 35 11.57 12.15 4.38
N TYR A 36 10.88 13.29 4.55
CA TYR A 36 11.43 14.46 5.22
C TYR A 36 11.82 14.17 6.68
N SER A 37 11.01 13.40 7.40
CA SER A 37 11.35 12.99 8.77
C SER A 37 12.61 12.14 8.85
N TRP A 38 12.81 11.26 7.89
CA TRP A 38 14.06 10.49 7.81
C TRP A 38 15.27 11.40 7.54
N ILE A 39 15.11 12.45 6.71
CA ILE A 39 16.15 13.46 6.51
C ILE A 39 16.46 14.20 7.82
N MET A 40 15.44 14.58 8.59
CA MET A 40 15.64 15.25 9.87
C MET A 40 16.26 14.34 10.94
N LEU A 41 16.06 13.03 10.84
CA LEU A 41 16.67 12.03 11.75
C LEU A 41 18.10 11.65 11.33
N LEU A 42 18.31 11.28 10.07
CA LEU A 42 19.54 10.65 9.56
C LEU A 42 20.23 11.47 8.45
N GLY A 43 19.73 12.67 8.12
CA GLY A 43 20.38 13.56 7.15
C GLY A 43 21.72 14.10 7.67
N ARG A 44 22.42 14.90 6.85
CA ARG A 44 23.73 15.50 7.19
C ARG A 44 23.73 16.26 8.52
N SER A 45 22.63 16.91 8.88
CA SER A 45 22.42 17.60 10.15
C SER A 45 21.35 16.91 11.03
N GLY A 46 21.09 15.63 10.78
CA GLY A 46 20.08 14.85 11.49
C GLY A 46 20.41 14.64 12.95
N VAL A 47 19.38 14.52 13.79
CA VAL A 47 19.55 14.36 15.24
C VAL A 47 20.29 13.07 15.57
N ILE A 48 19.96 11.96 14.93
CA ILE A 48 20.64 10.67 15.15
C ILE A 48 22.06 10.73 14.60
N THR A 49 22.27 11.33 13.42
CA THR A 49 23.62 11.49 12.85
C THR A 49 24.52 12.27 13.79
N LYS A 50 24.07 13.43 14.28
CA LYS A 50 24.84 14.24 15.25
C LYS A 50 25.12 13.49 16.55
N PHE A 51 24.17 12.70 17.05
CA PHE A 51 24.36 11.90 18.24
C PHE A 51 25.41 10.79 18.03
N LEU A 52 25.32 10.06 16.92
CA LEU A 52 26.25 8.96 16.62
C LEU A 52 27.66 9.46 16.33
N GLU A 53 27.80 10.56 15.60
CA GLU A 53 29.10 11.15 15.27
C GLU A 53 29.70 11.90 16.46
N GLY A 54 28.89 12.67 17.21
CA GLY A 54 29.38 13.50 18.32
C GLY A 54 29.63 12.73 19.62
N VAL A 55 28.83 11.69 19.93
CA VAL A 55 28.90 10.95 21.20
C VAL A 55 29.62 9.61 21.02
N LEU A 56 29.29 8.87 19.97
CA LEU A 56 29.81 7.51 19.74
C LEU A 56 30.97 7.49 18.74
N HIS A 57 31.32 8.62 18.14
CA HIS A 57 32.36 8.74 17.09
C HIS A 57 32.20 7.75 15.93
N ILE A 58 30.95 7.35 15.65
CA ILE A 58 30.60 6.44 14.54
C ILE A 58 30.19 7.30 13.33
N SER A 59 30.95 7.23 12.24
CA SER A 59 30.58 7.89 11.00
C SER A 59 29.33 7.22 10.41
N VAL A 60 28.27 7.98 10.30
CA VAL A 60 27.02 7.52 9.67
C VAL A 60 27.12 7.81 8.18
N GLY A 61 26.98 6.78 7.35
CA GLY A 61 26.93 6.97 5.91
C GLY A 61 25.72 7.84 5.50
N SER A 62 25.85 8.54 4.38
CA SER A 62 24.78 9.40 3.87
C SER A 62 23.47 8.64 3.67
N ILE A 63 22.37 9.17 4.20
CA ILE A 63 21.02 8.66 3.89
C ILE A 63 20.56 9.01 2.47
N TYR A 64 21.27 9.90 1.80
CA TYR A 64 20.96 10.30 0.43
C TYR A 64 21.42 9.26 -0.59
N GLY A 65 20.70 9.19 -1.71
CA GLY A 65 20.95 8.24 -2.78
C GLY A 65 20.26 6.88 -2.58
N PHE A 66 20.73 5.87 -3.30
CA PHE A 66 20.09 4.55 -3.37
C PHE A 66 19.91 3.86 -2.01
N LYS A 67 20.93 3.91 -1.15
CA LYS A 67 20.90 3.23 0.17
C LYS A 67 19.81 3.79 1.07
N GLY A 68 19.63 5.11 1.10
CA GLY A 68 18.57 5.75 1.89
C GLY A 68 17.19 5.50 1.32
N ILE A 69 17.01 5.55 -0.01
CA ILE A 69 15.75 5.18 -0.66
C ILE A 69 15.37 3.74 -0.27
N LEU A 70 16.31 2.79 -0.38
CA LEU A 70 16.08 1.38 -0.05
C LEU A 70 15.70 1.19 1.43
N LEU A 71 16.41 1.85 2.36
CA LEU A 71 16.12 1.79 3.79
C LEU A 71 14.70 2.30 4.09
N VAL A 72 14.40 3.52 3.63
CA VAL A 72 13.12 4.19 3.91
C VAL A 72 11.94 3.43 3.28
N GLN A 73 12.07 2.98 2.03
CA GLN A 73 11.03 2.18 1.38
C GLN A 73 10.86 0.81 2.04
N SER A 74 11.93 0.16 2.47
CA SER A 74 11.84 -1.12 3.20
C SER A 74 11.08 -0.97 4.51
N LEU A 75 11.33 0.10 5.27
CA LEU A 75 10.62 0.40 6.51
C LEU A 75 9.18 0.88 6.28
N LYS A 76 8.88 1.48 5.14
CA LYS A 76 7.53 1.90 4.75
C LYS A 76 6.66 0.73 4.29
N PHE A 77 7.24 -0.25 3.57
CA PHE A 77 6.48 -1.32 2.92
C PHE A 77 6.49 -2.66 3.65
N PHE A 78 7.33 -2.86 4.70
CA PHE A 78 7.31 -4.13 5.45
C PHE A 78 5.93 -4.45 6.06
N PRO A 79 5.10 -3.46 6.51
CA PRO A 79 3.78 -3.76 7.06
C PRO A 79 2.84 -4.39 6.03
N LEU A 80 2.97 -4.00 4.76
CA LEU A 80 2.20 -4.61 3.68
C LEU A 80 2.51 -6.10 3.56
N VAL A 81 3.80 -6.46 3.50
CA VAL A 81 4.24 -7.86 3.50
C VAL A 81 3.80 -8.59 4.76
N PHE A 82 3.89 -7.94 5.93
CA PHE A 82 3.44 -8.49 7.19
C PHE A 82 1.96 -8.87 7.17
N ILE A 83 1.09 -7.98 6.69
CA ILE A 83 -0.36 -8.21 6.62
C ILE A 83 -0.68 -9.38 5.68
N TYR A 84 -0.11 -9.38 4.46
CA TYR A 84 -0.31 -10.46 3.49
C TYR A 84 0.15 -11.81 4.03
N MET A 85 1.35 -11.85 4.58
CA MET A 85 1.92 -13.10 5.11
C MET A 85 1.22 -13.59 6.37
N ASN A 86 0.77 -12.68 7.25
CA ASN A 86 -0.04 -13.05 8.41
C ASN A 86 -1.37 -13.71 7.97
N GLY A 87 -2.01 -13.18 6.91
CA GLY A 87 -3.19 -13.82 6.31
C GLY A 87 -2.89 -15.22 5.78
N ALA A 88 -1.80 -15.37 5.01
CA ALA A 88 -1.39 -16.67 4.46
C ALA A 88 -1.06 -17.69 5.55
N PHE A 89 -0.29 -17.29 6.56
CA PHE A 89 0.12 -18.19 7.64
C PHE A 89 -1.05 -18.65 8.51
N LYS A 90 -2.09 -17.84 8.69
CA LYS A 90 -3.32 -18.24 9.40
C LYS A 90 -4.11 -19.32 8.65
N ASN A 91 -3.97 -19.40 7.33
CA ASN A 91 -4.66 -20.37 6.50
C ASN A 91 -3.88 -21.70 6.34
N ILE A 92 -2.71 -21.83 6.98
CA ILE A 92 -1.98 -23.11 7.03
C ILE A 92 -2.65 -24.00 8.07
N ASP A 93 -2.97 -25.23 7.64
CA ASP A 93 -3.55 -26.24 8.51
C ASP A 93 -2.49 -26.86 9.43
N ASN A 94 -2.83 -27.05 10.71
CA ASN A 94 -1.94 -27.61 11.72
C ASN A 94 -1.55 -29.07 11.40
N THR A 95 -2.45 -29.81 10.76
CA THR A 95 -2.17 -31.20 10.34
C THR A 95 -0.95 -31.30 9.42
N LEU A 96 -0.74 -30.32 8.52
CA LEU A 96 0.45 -30.25 7.67
C LEU A 96 1.72 -29.97 8.48
N MET A 97 1.59 -29.18 9.54
CA MET A 97 2.70 -28.87 10.45
C MET A 97 3.10 -30.10 11.28
N GLU A 98 2.13 -30.89 11.73
CA GLU A 98 2.35 -32.13 12.47
C GLU A 98 2.90 -33.24 11.55
N ALA A 99 2.33 -33.42 10.38
CA ALA A 99 2.85 -34.37 9.38
C ALA A 99 4.32 -34.07 9.02
N SER A 100 4.66 -32.79 8.83
CA SER A 100 6.04 -32.39 8.58
C SER A 100 6.98 -32.70 9.75
N ALA A 101 6.50 -32.55 10.99
CA ALA A 101 7.26 -32.85 12.20
C ALA A 101 7.50 -34.36 12.32
N ASN A 102 6.49 -35.18 12.05
CA ASN A 102 6.58 -36.65 12.06
C ASN A 102 7.57 -37.17 11.02
N MET A 103 7.74 -36.44 9.90
CA MET A 103 8.78 -36.72 8.88
C MET A 103 10.15 -36.12 9.25
N GLY A 104 10.37 -35.65 10.47
CA GLY A 104 11.65 -35.08 10.93
C GLY A 104 11.94 -33.67 10.41
N CYS A 105 10.97 -32.99 9.76
CA CYS A 105 11.15 -31.64 9.25
C CYS A 105 10.68 -30.61 10.32
N THR A 106 11.61 -30.13 11.13
CA THR A 106 11.35 -29.22 12.26
C THR A 106 12.13 -27.90 12.12
N GLY A 107 11.81 -26.91 12.97
CA GLY A 107 12.56 -25.65 13.09
C GLY A 107 12.65 -24.85 11.80
N VAL A 108 13.84 -24.33 11.51
CA VAL A 108 14.12 -23.49 10.32
C VAL A 108 13.91 -24.26 9.00
N ARG A 109 14.24 -25.54 8.99
CA ARG A 109 14.02 -26.41 7.80
C ARG A 109 12.53 -26.49 7.44
N ARG A 110 11.65 -26.61 8.42
CA ARG A 110 10.20 -26.60 8.21
C ARG A 110 9.71 -25.24 7.71
N LEU A 111 10.25 -24.14 8.26
CA LEU A 111 9.92 -22.81 7.76
C LEU A 111 10.15 -22.71 6.25
N PHE A 112 11.36 -23.04 5.78
CA PHE A 112 11.69 -22.87 4.35
C PHE A 112 11.05 -23.93 3.44
N ARG A 113 10.99 -25.19 3.84
CA ARG A 113 10.50 -26.28 2.98
C ARG A 113 8.99 -26.43 2.97
N VAL A 114 8.30 -26.06 4.06
CA VAL A 114 6.85 -26.27 4.19
C VAL A 114 6.13 -24.92 4.21
N VAL A 115 6.38 -24.10 5.21
CA VAL A 115 5.62 -22.86 5.43
C VAL A 115 5.79 -21.87 4.27
N MET A 116 7.04 -21.62 3.85
CA MET A 116 7.32 -20.70 2.74
C MET A 116 6.82 -21.28 1.40
N ALA A 117 6.99 -22.59 1.17
CA ALA A 117 6.52 -23.22 -0.05
C ALA A 117 4.99 -23.13 -0.20
N LEU A 118 4.23 -23.44 0.85
CA LEU A 118 2.77 -23.33 0.87
C LEU A 118 2.30 -21.88 0.70
N SER A 119 3.07 -20.92 1.24
CA SER A 119 2.74 -19.49 1.16
C SER A 119 3.27 -18.81 -0.11
N MET A 120 3.92 -19.53 -1.02
CA MET A 120 4.56 -18.97 -2.22
C MET A 120 3.62 -18.08 -3.05
N PRO A 121 2.35 -18.44 -3.32
CA PRO A 121 1.44 -17.58 -4.06
C PRO A 121 1.27 -16.20 -3.39
N THR A 122 1.14 -16.19 -2.07
CA THR A 122 0.99 -14.93 -1.30
C THR A 122 2.30 -14.14 -1.24
N ILE A 123 3.46 -14.83 -1.17
CA ILE A 123 4.77 -14.17 -1.24
C ILE A 123 4.93 -13.45 -2.57
N LEU A 124 4.60 -14.11 -3.68
CA LEU A 124 4.67 -13.51 -5.02
C LEU A 124 3.69 -12.34 -5.16
N ALA A 125 2.49 -12.46 -4.61
CA ALA A 125 1.52 -11.36 -4.59
C ALA A 125 2.02 -10.17 -3.77
N ALA A 126 2.55 -10.41 -2.57
CA ALA A 126 3.13 -9.37 -1.71
C ALA A 126 4.36 -8.71 -2.36
N ALA A 127 5.24 -9.50 -3.01
CA ALA A 127 6.39 -9.00 -3.73
C ALA A 127 5.98 -8.06 -4.89
N LEU A 128 4.97 -8.46 -5.68
CA LEU A 128 4.43 -7.59 -6.72
C LEU A 128 3.88 -6.29 -6.15
N MET A 129 3.09 -6.37 -5.06
CA MET A 129 2.51 -5.18 -4.43
C MET A 129 3.60 -4.22 -3.93
N VAL A 130 4.65 -4.75 -3.30
CA VAL A 130 5.80 -3.93 -2.87
C VAL A 130 6.53 -3.33 -4.07
N PHE A 131 6.77 -4.12 -5.12
CA PHE A 131 7.40 -3.62 -6.35
C PHE A 131 6.59 -2.47 -6.95
N MET A 132 5.27 -2.66 -7.12
CA MET A 132 4.40 -1.63 -7.70
C MET A 132 4.37 -0.35 -6.85
N GLN A 133 4.33 -0.49 -5.52
CA GLN A 133 4.35 0.64 -4.60
C GLN A 133 5.70 1.36 -4.61
N ALA A 134 6.81 0.63 -4.62
CA ALA A 134 8.16 1.19 -4.66
C ALA A 134 8.45 1.86 -6.02
N PHE A 135 8.06 1.22 -7.13
CA PHE A 135 8.23 1.75 -8.48
C PHE A 135 7.40 3.02 -8.71
N ALA A 136 6.22 3.11 -8.09
CA ALA A 136 5.35 4.28 -8.19
C ALA A 136 5.65 5.37 -7.13
N ASP A 137 6.56 5.11 -6.19
CA ASP A 137 6.90 6.08 -5.14
C ASP A 137 7.67 7.26 -5.72
N PHE A 138 7.07 8.42 -5.64
CA PHE A 138 7.64 9.68 -6.09
C PHE A 138 8.30 10.45 -4.93
N GLY A 139 7.63 10.51 -3.78
CA GLY A 139 8.00 11.39 -2.68
C GLY A 139 9.33 11.03 -2.02
N THR A 140 9.59 9.73 -1.79
CA THR A 140 10.83 9.29 -1.17
C THR A 140 12.05 9.53 -2.08
N PRO A 141 12.05 9.11 -3.35
CA PRO A 141 13.18 9.39 -4.24
C PRO A 141 13.38 10.87 -4.57
N MET A 142 12.30 11.65 -4.63
CA MET A 142 12.40 13.09 -4.88
C MET A 142 13.17 13.82 -3.79
N LEU A 143 13.00 13.42 -2.52
CA LEU A 143 13.64 14.06 -1.38
C LEU A 143 15.01 13.44 -1.02
N LEU A 144 15.15 12.13 -1.16
CA LEU A 144 16.35 11.39 -0.74
C LEU A 144 17.28 11.02 -1.88
N GLY A 145 16.80 11.08 -3.13
CA GLY A 145 17.55 10.54 -4.26
C GLY A 145 18.84 11.26 -4.56
N GLU A 146 18.91 12.57 -4.29
CA GLU A 146 20.04 13.41 -4.73
C GLU A 146 20.31 13.22 -6.22
N GLY A 147 21.45 12.68 -6.62
CA GLY A 147 21.76 12.31 -8.00
C GLY A 147 21.09 11.01 -8.51
N TYR A 148 20.41 10.25 -7.64
CA TYR A 148 19.78 8.98 -8.00
C TYR A 148 18.32 9.19 -8.37
N GLN A 149 18.01 9.20 -9.67
CA GLN A 149 16.69 9.47 -10.19
C GLN A 149 15.91 8.17 -10.47
N THR A 150 14.68 8.12 -9.99
CA THR A 150 13.71 7.06 -10.33
C THR A 150 12.79 7.50 -11.45
N PHE A 151 12.09 6.56 -12.12
CA PHE A 151 11.16 6.87 -13.21
C PHE A 151 10.16 7.99 -12.88
N PRO A 152 9.43 7.95 -11.74
CA PRO A 152 8.49 9.02 -11.40
C PRO A 152 9.14 10.39 -11.24
N VAL A 153 10.33 10.45 -10.66
CA VAL A 153 11.09 11.70 -10.49
C VAL A 153 11.60 12.21 -11.84
N LEU A 154 12.11 11.31 -12.68
CA LEU A 154 12.59 11.67 -14.01
C LEU A 154 11.46 12.21 -14.90
N ILE A 155 10.30 11.52 -14.90
CA ILE A 155 9.10 11.99 -15.63
C ILE A 155 8.68 13.38 -15.15
N TYR A 156 8.63 13.58 -13.84
CA TYR A 156 8.28 14.87 -13.25
C TYR A 156 9.25 15.98 -13.67
N ASN A 157 10.55 15.73 -13.56
CA ASN A 157 11.58 16.72 -13.91
C ASN A 157 11.57 17.08 -15.42
N GLN A 158 11.24 16.13 -16.29
CA GLN A 158 11.12 16.40 -17.73
C GLN A 158 9.84 17.13 -18.11
N TYR A 159 8.79 17.03 -17.30
CA TYR A 159 7.50 17.67 -17.55
C TYR A 159 7.35 19.03 -16.88
N LEU A 160 7.83 19.18 -15.63
CA LEU A 160 7.65 20.35 -14.77
C LEU A 160 8.96 20.93 -14.25
N GLY A 161 10.11 20.37 -14.66
CA GLY A 161 11.42 20.85 -14.21
C GLY A 161 11.81 22.19 -14.80
N GLU A 162 12.66 22.93 -14.07
CA GLU A 162 13.15 24.26 -14.47
C GLU A 162 14.06 24.25 -15.70
N ASN A 163 14.67 23.11 -16.01
CA ASN A 163 15.67 22.95 -17.10
C ASN A 163 15.07 22.72 -18.51
N GLY A 164 13.82 23.10 -18.71
CA GLY A 164 13.11 22.96 -19.98
C GLY A 164 12.16 21.74 -20.00
N THR A 165 11.00 21.94 -20.60
CA THR A 165 9.96 20.92 -20.70
C THR A 165 10.10 20.13 -22.01
N ASN A 166 10.40 18.84 -21.88
CA ASN A 166 10.38 17.91 -23.02
C ASN A 166 9.22 16.93 -22.85
N PHE A 167 8.04 17.32 -23.28
CA PHE A 167 6.82 16.52 -23.16
C PHE A 167 6.89 15.18 -23.87
N ASN A 168 7.55 15.14 -25.05
CA ASN A 168 7.68 13.91 -25.82
C ASN A 168 8.59 12.90 -25.11
N PHE A 169 9.68 13.37 -24.52
CA PHE A 169 10.58 12.52 -23.75
C PHE A 169 9.90 12.03 -22.45
N ALA A 170 9.17 12.90 -21.74
CA ALA A 170 8.39 12.50 -20.57
C ALA A 170 7.33 11.45 -20.94
N ALA A 171 6.66 11.59 -22.07
CA ALA A 171 5.69 10.61 -22.58
C ALA A 171 6.38 9.27 -22.93
N ALA A 172 7.55 9.28 -23.57
CA ALA A 172 8.32 8.07 -23.86
C ALA A 172 8.72 7.33 -22.57
N LEU A 173 9.20 8.05 -21.55
CA LEU A 173 9.50 7.49 -20.23
C LEU A 173 8.26 6.87 -19.57
N ALA A 174 7.10 7.53 -19.69
CA ALA A 174 5.84 7.01 -19.17
C ALA A 174 5.46 5.69 -19.85
N VAL A 175 5.60 5.57 -21.17
CA VAL A 175 5.35 4.31 -21.91
C VAL A 175 6.31 3.21 -21.47
N ILE A 176 7.60 3.50 -21.32
CA ILE A 176 8.59 2.54 -20.83
C ILE A 176 8.21 2.07 -19.41
N ALA A 177 7.81 2.99 -18.52
CA ALA A 177 7.36 2.64 -17.17
C ALA A 177 6.13 1.71 -17.17
N ILE A 178 5.16 1.94 -18.07
CA ILE A 178 4.00 1.05 -18.25
C ILE A 178 4.45 -0.34 -18.74
N ILE A 179 5.34 -0.40 -19.72
CA ILE A 179 5.85 -1.68 -20.25
C ILE A 179 6.54 -2.47 -19.14
N VAL A 180 7.42 -1.84 -18.36
CA VAL A 180 8.14 -2.50 -17.26
C VAL A 180 7.14 -3.03 -16.20
N THR A 181 6.19 -2.22 -15.78
CA THR A 181 5.19 -2.64 -14.78
C THR A 181 4.27 -3.73 -15.30
N ALA A 182 3.88 -3.68 -16.58
CA ALA A 182 3.09 -4.72 -17.23
C ALA A 182 3.86 -6.05 -17.31
N LEU A 183 5.12 -6.01 -17.70
CA LEU A 183 5.98 -7.21 -17.74
C LEU A 183 6.08 -7.87 -16.37
N VAL A 184 6.36 -7.09 -15.32
CA VAL A 184 6.44 -7.62 -13.95
C VAL A 184 5.10 -8.20 -13.50
N PHE A 185 3.98 -7.54 -13.82
CA PHE A 185 2.64 -8.05 -13.52
C PHE A 185 2.36 -9.39 -14.22
N PHE A 186 2.65 -9.51 -15.51
CA PHE A 186 2.45 -10.75 -16.25
C PHE A 186 3.38 -11.87 -15.79
N LEU A 187 4.65 -11.57 -15.50
CA LEU A 187 5.59 -12.51 -14.93
C LEU A 187 5.10 -13.06 -13.57
N GLN A 188 4.62 -12.17 -12.70
CA GLN A 188 4.06 -12.58 -11.40
C GLN A 188 2.79 -13.43 -11.59
N LYS A 189 1.88 -13.05 -12.49
CA LYS A 189 0.67 -13.82 -12.79
C LYS A 189 1.02 -15.23 -13.29
N TRP A 190 2.00 -15.33 -14.19
CA TRP A 190 2.52 -16.60 -14.68
C TRP A 190 3.16 -17.42 -13.55
N ALA A 191 4.04 -16.81 -12.74
CA ALA A 191 4.68 -17.49 -11.62
C ALA A 191 3.64 -17.98 -10.60
N THR A 192 2.66 -17.15 -10.23
CA THR A 192 1.59 -17.55 -9.29
C THR A 192 0.74 -18.69 -9.82
N SER A 193 0.52 -18.77 -11.14
CA SER A 193 -0.25 -19.86 -11.74
C SER A 193 0.41 -21.24 -11.59
N ARG A 194 1.72 -21.30 -11.34
CA ARG A 194 2.48 -22.53 -11.06
C ARG A 194 2.30 -23.05 -9.64
N PHE A 195 1.90 -22.16 -8.70
CA PHE A 195 1.72 -22.48 -7.28
C PHE A 195 0.23 -22.39 -6.92
N LYS A 196 -0.59 -23.33 -7.40
CA LYS A 196 -2.01 -23.38 -7.08
C LYS A 196 -2.22 -24.29 -5.86
N PHE A 197 -2.19 -23.71 -4.67
CA PHE A 197 -2.59 -24.38 -3.44
C PHE A 197 -3.86 -23.71 -2.90
N SER A 198 -4.96 -24.45 -2.83
CA SER A 198 -6.13 -24.01 -2.06
C SER A 198 -5.89 -24.38 -0.59
N MET A 199 -5.67 -23.39 0.25
CA MET A 199 -5.51 -23.61 1.68
C MET A 199 -6.77 -23.09 2.40
N ASN A 200 -7.50 -24.00 3.03
CA ASN A 200 -8.52 -23.69 4.01
C ASN A 200 -8.14 -24.42 5.28
N ALA A 201 -7.68 -23.68 6.28
CA ALA A 201 -7.35 -24.29 7.56
C ALA A 201 -8.64 -24.74 8.27
N LEU A 202 -8.86 -26.04 8.31
CA LEU A 202 -9.88 -26.63 9.19
C LEU A 202 -9.40 -26.62 10.65
N HIS A 203 -8.08 -26.76 10.83
CA HIS A 203 -7.43 -26.73 12.14
C HIS A 203 -6.34 -25.64 12.15
N PRO A 204 -6.62 -24.43 12.70
CA PRO A 204 -5.65 -23.35 12.78
C PRO A 204 -4.41 -23.76 13.59
N VAL A 205 -3.25 -23.32 13.17
CA VAL A 205 -2.00 -23.62 13.88
C VAL A 205 -2.01 -23.00 15.27
N GLU A 206 -1.77 -23.83 16.29
CA GLU A 206 -1.64 -23.37 17.66
C GLU A 206 -0.37 -22.56 17.87
N LYS A 207 -0.52 -21.40 18.51
CA LYS A 207 0.62 -20.53 18.80
C LYS A 207 1.46 -21.10 19.94
N LYS A 208 2.75 -21.27 19.68
CA LYS A 208 3.73 -21.73 20.67
C LYS A 208 4.14 -20.57 21.59
N GLU A 209 4.43 -20.90 22.84
CA GLU A 209 5.02 -19.91 23.74
C GLU A 209 6.48 -19.66 23.37
N ALA A 210 6.81 -18.40 23.22
CA ALA A 210 8.20 -17.95 22.99
C ALA A 210 8.91 -17.86 24.35
N ARG A 211 9.67 -18.90 24.72
CA ARG A 211 10.39 -19.01 26.00
C ARG A 211 11.91 -18.91 25.80
N GLY A 212 12.63 -18.52 26.86
CA GLY A 212 14.08 -18.44 26.88
C GLY A 212 14.66 -17.36 25.97
N LEU A 213 15.93 -17.51 25.60
CA LEU A 213 16.68 -16.55 24.79
C LEU A 213 16.05 -16.36 23.40
N SER A 214 15.58 -17.44 22.76
CA SER A 214 14.90 -17.37 21.47
C SER A 214 13.62 -16.53 21.54
N GLY A 215 12.83 -16.68 22.60
CA GLY A 215 11.64 -15.87 22.83
C GLY A 215 11.97 -14.38 23.01
N PHE A 216 13.04 -14.08 23.77
CA PHE A 216 13.50 -12.71 23.94
C PHE A 216 13.94 -12.10 22.60
N LEU A 217 14.75 -12.81 21.80
CA LEU A 217 15.19 -12.34 20.50
C LEU A 217 14.05 -12.11 19.51
N MET A 218 13.03 -12.98 19.50
CA MET A 218 11.82 -12.80 18.66
C MET A 218 11.06 -11.53 19.05
N HIS A 219 10.86 -11.29 20.36
CA HIS A 219 10.21 -10.08 20.85
C HIS A 219 11.04 -8.83 20.51
N ALA A 220 12.35 -8.87 20.81
CA ALA A 220 13.27 -7.78 20.52
C ALA A 220 13.26 -7.42 19.03
N TYR A 221 13.35 -8.41 18.14
CA TYR A 221 13.26 -8.19 16.70
C TYR A 221 11.96 -7.49 16.28
N CYS A 222 10.82 -8.01 16.75
CA CYS A 222 9.51 -7.45 16.39
C CYS A 222 9.35 -6.00 16.89
N TYR A 223 9.70 -5.73 18.13
CA TYR A 223 9.53 -4.40 18.71
C TYR A 223 10.56 -3.40 18.19
N ILE A 224 11.83 -3.79 18.02
CA ILE A 224 12.87 -2.92 17.49
C ILE A 224 12.53 -2.53 16.03
N LEU A 225 12.11 -3.49 15.20
CA LEU A 225 11.73 -3.21 13.82
C LEU A 225 10.57 -2.19 13.75
N VAL A 226 9.51 -2.42 14.55
CA VAL A 226 8.36 -1.51 14.59
C VAL A 226 8.72 -0.17 15.18
N ALA A 227 9.55 -0.12 16.24
CA ALA A 227 10.02 1.13 16.85
C ALA A 227 10.82 1.96 15.86
N ILE A 228 11.76 1.37 15.13
CA ILE A 228 12.53 2.06 14.09
C ILE A 228 11.60 2.58 13.00
N ALA A 229 10.69 1.76 12.50
CA ALA A 229 9.78 2.15 11.45
C ALA A 229 8.77 3.23 11.88
N PHE A 230 8.41 3.28 13.16
CA PHE A 230 7.49 4.27 13.73
C PHE A 230 8.19 5.55 14.18
N MET A 231 9.52 5.53 14.29
CA MET A 231 10.31 6.68 14.76
C MET A 231 10.06 7.98 13.98
N PRO A 232 9.95 7.98 12.63
CA PRO A 232 9.64 9.21 11.87
C PRO A 232 8.33 9.87 12.28
N GLN A 233 7.28 9.08 12.57
CA GLN A 233 5.99 9.58 12.99
C GLN A 233 6.08 10.23 14.37
N LEU A 234 6.78 9.61 15.31
CA LEU A 234 7.02 10.19 16.64
C LEU A 234 7.83 11.48 16.53
N TYR A 235 8.82 11.51 15.65
CA TYR A 235 9.64 12.68 15.44
C TYR A 235 8.86 13.87 14.85
N ILE A 236 7.94 13.62 13.92
CA ILE A 236 7.03 14.64 13.40
C ILE A 236 6.16 15.20 14.52
N ILE A 237 5.59 14.33 15.35
CA ILE A 237 4.78 14.75 16.51
C ILE A 237 5.62 15.65 17.41
N TYR A 238 6.84 15.25 17.73
CA TYR A 238 7.76 16.08 18.50
C TYR A 238 8.01 17.45 17.84
N LEU A 239 8.37 17.47 16.55
CA LEU A 239 8.63 18.71 15.80
C LEU A 239 7.43 19.62 15.71
N SER A 240 6.21 19.09 15.70
CA SER A 240 4.98 19.88 15.62
C SER A 240 4.77 20.82 16.82
N PHE A 241 5.36 20.47 17.97
CA PHE A 241 5.32 21.29 19.18
C PHE A 241 6.50 22.27 19.31
N ARG A 242 7.57 22.10 18.49
CA ARG A 242 8.71 23.02 18.53
C ARG A 242 8.39 24.38 17.91
N ASN A 243 8.92 25.43 18.51
CA ASN A 243 8.85 26.76 17.92
C ASN A 243 9.64 26.80 16.61
N CYS A 244 9.09 27.47 15.60
CA CYS A 244 9.79 27.69 14.34
C CYS A 244 9.55 29.11 13.80
N SER A 245 10.54 29.61 13.06
CA SER A 245 10.44 30.86 12.33
C SER A 245 10.85 30.58 10.89
N GLY A 246 9.89 30.47 9.99
CA GLY A 246 10.12 29.95 8.65
C GLY A 246 10.57 28.50 8.69
N ALA A 247 11.73 28.20 8.11
CA ALA A 247 12.34 26.85 8.09
C ALA A 247 13.26 26.57 9.28
N VAL A 248 13.46 27.51 10.19
CA VAL A 248 14.44 27.38 11.29
C VAL A 248 13.72 27.08 12.59
N PHE A 249 14.11 25.99 13.25
CA PHE A 249 13.65 25.64 14.59
C PHE A 249 14.31 26.52 15.64
N LYS A 250 13.47 27.06 16.55
CA LYS A 250 13.91 27.84 17.71
C LYS A 250 13.74 27.02 18.99
N ASP A 251 14.37 27.48 20.06
CA ASP A 251 14.19 26.87 21.37
C ASP A 251 12.78 27.15 21.92
N GLY A 252 12.28 26.20 22.72
CA GLY A 252 10.97 26.23 23.33
C GLY A 252 9.89 25.47 22.54
N TYR A 253 8.78 25.26 23.22
CA TYR A 253 7.62 24.51 22.74
C TYR A 253 6.36 25.37 22.81
N SER A 254 5.51 25.22 21.81
CA SER A 254 4.20 25.91 21.79
C SER A 254 3.18 25.17 20.92
N LEU A 255 1.92 25.53 21.09
CA LEU A 255 0.84 25.13 20.18
C LEU A 255 0.65 26.13 19.02
N GLY A 256 1.57 27.10 18.86
CA GLY A 256 1.47 28.16 17.85
C GLY A 256 1.35 27.61 16.43
N ASN A 257 2.05 26.51 16.11
CA ASN A 257 1.94 25.87 14.78
C ASN A 257 0.52 25.34 14.52
N TYR A 258 -0.14 24.76 15.51
CA TYR A 258 -1.52 24.28 15.40
C TYR A 258 -2.51 25.43 15.27
N GLN A 259 -2.33 26.50 16.06
CA GLN A 259 -3.16 27.70 15.97
C GLN A 259 -3.03 28.35 14.59
N LEU A 260 -1.80 28.43 14.06
CA LEU A 260 -1.54 28.97 12.73
C LEU A 260 -2.18 28.13 11.63
N ALA A 261 -2.07 26.80 11.72
CA ALA A 261 -2.69 25.88 10.79
C ALA A 261 -4.22 26.04 10.76
N VAL A 262 -4.86 26.07 11.93
CA VAL A 262 -6.32 26.26 12.05
C VAL A 262 -6.76 27.61 11.45
N LYS A 263 -6.02 28.69 11.77
CA LYS A 263 -6.38 30.06 11.30
C LYS A 263 -6.22 30.23 9.79
N LYS A 264 -5.19 29.63 9.17
CA LYS A 264 -4.85 29.95 7.77
C LYS A 264 -5.53 29.04 6.73
N LEU A 265 -5.42 27.74 6.84
CA LEU A 265 -5.73 26.85 5.71
C LEU A 265 -6.49 25.57 6.09
N LEU A 266 -6.46 25.16 7.36
CA LEU A 266 -6.93 23.84 7.76
C LEU A 266 -8.39 23.59 7.40
N ALA A 267 -9.29 24.54 7.70
CA ALA A 267 -10.71 24.38 7.42
C ALA A 267 -10.99 24.22 5.91
N ARG A 268 -10.33 25.01 5.06
CA ARG A 268 -10.47 24.93 3.60
C ARG A 268 -9.89 23.63 3.06
N SER A 269 -8.72 23.22 3.56
CA SER A 269 -8.06 21.99 3.13
C SER A 269 -8.85 20.74 3.54
N ILE A 270 -9.36 20.68 4.77
CA ILE A 270 -10.24 19.62 5.25
C ILE A 270 -11.50 19.55 4.38
N LYS A 271 -12.18 20.68 4.18
CA LYS A 271 -13.40 20.75 3.34
C LYS A 271 -13.13 20.19 1.93
N ASN A 272 -12.07 20.65 1.26
CA ASN A 272 -11.75 20.22 -0.10
C ASN A 272 -11.40 18.72 -0.14
N THR A 273 -10.57 18.25 0.78
CA THR A 273 -10.18 16.82 0.83
C THR A 273 -11.40 15.93 1.10
N THR A 274 -12.28 16.34 2.01
CA THR A 274 -13.49 15.60 2.34
C THR A 274 -14.45 15.54 1.15
N ILE A 275 -14.68 16.66 0.47
CA ILE A 275 -15.55 16.72 -0.72
C ILE A 275 -15.00 15.82 -1.82
N ILE A 276 -13.71 15.95 -2.15
CA ILE A 276 -13.06 15.12 -3.17
C ILE A 276 -13.17 13.64 -2.80
N GLY A 277 -12.86 13.30 -1.53
CA GLY A 277 -12.87 11.93 -1.04
C GLY A 277 -14.27 11.30 -1.10
N ILE A 278 -15.29 12.00 -0.62
CA ILE A 278 -16.68 11.50 -0.61
C ILE A 278 -17.20 11.33 -2.04
N ILE A 279 -17.02 12.32 -2.92
CA ILE A 279 -17.50 12.23 -4.30
C ILE A 279 -16.77 11.10 -5.04
N ALA A 280 -15.44 11.02 -4.92
CA ALA A 280 -14.67 9.95 -5.53
C ALA A 280 -15.11 8.57 -5.03
N LEU A 281 -15.33 8.41 -3.72
CA LEU A 281 -15.79 7.16 -3.11
C LEU A 281 -17.15 6.72 -3.68
N LEU A 282 -18.11 7.63 -3.71
CA LEU A 282 -19.46 7.34 -4.25
C LEU A 282 -19.39 6.90 -5.72
N VAL A 283 -18.64 7.62 -6.55
CA VAL A 283 -18.44 7.29 -7.96
C VAL A 283 -17.75 5.93 -8.11
N ILE A 284 -16.71 5.66 -7.33
CA ILE A 284 -15.99 4.37 -7.36
C ILE A 284 -16.94 3.22 -6.99
N ILE A 285 -17.71 3.35 -5.92
CA ILE A 285 -18.64 2.30 -5.46
C ILE A 285 -19.65 1.98 -6.56
N VAL A 286 -20.29 2.99 -7.13
CA VAL A 286 -21.31 2.79 -8.19
C VAL A 286 -20.70 2.07 -9.39
N ILE A 287 -19.58 2.57 -9.91
CA ILE A 287 -18.94 1.97 -11.10
C ILE A 287 -18.41 0.56 -10.80
N ALA A 288 -17.78 0.36 -9.64
CA ALA A 288 -17.21 -0.93 -9.27
C ALA A 288 -18.28 -2.02 -9.09
N VAL A 289 -19.41 -1.70 -8.45
CA VAL A 289 -20.53 -2.63 -8.28
C VAL A 289 -21.15 -3.01 -9.62
N LEU A 290 -21.34 -2.03 -10.51
CA LEU A 290 -21.89 -2.29 -11.84
C LEU A 290 -20.94 -3.18 -12.66
N ILE A 291 -19.64 -2.88 -12.68
CA ILE A 291 -18.64 -3.69 -13.40
C ILE A 291 -18.57 -5.10 -12.80
N ALA A 292 -18.49 -5.23 -11.47
CA ALA A 292 -18.45 -6.54 -10.80
C ALA A 292 -19.70 -7.38 -11.14
N TYR A 293 -20.88 -6.78 -11.14
CA TYR A 293 -22.13 -7.47 -11.51
C TYR A 293 -22.09 -7.96 -12.95
N LEU A 294 -21.66 -7.11 -13.91
CA LEU A 294 -21.55 -7.49 -15.31
C LEU A 294 -20.54 -8.62 -15.52
N VAL A 295 -19.38 -8.55 -14.86
CA VAL A 295 -18.33 -9.55 -15.00
C VAL A 295 -18.71 -10.90 -14.39
N VAL A 296 -19.33 -10.91 -13.22
CA VAL A 296 -19.65 -12.15 -12.49
C VAL A 296 -20.97 -12.80 -12.97
N ARG A 297 -22.01 -11.99 -13.23
CA ARG A 297 -23.34 -12.50 -13.56
C ARG A 297 -23.62 -12.59 -15.06
N ARG A 298 -22.86 -11.88 -15.88
CA ARG A 298 -23.05 -11.85 -17.34
C ARG A 298 -21.72 -12.07 -18.07
N SER A 299 -21.31 -13.33 -18.17
CA SER A 299 -20.12 -13.68 -18.94
C SER A 299 -20.32 -13.35 -20.42
N SER A 300 -19.51 -12.43 -20.95
CA SER A 300 -19.44 -12.10 -22.39
C SER A 300 -18.04 -11.59 -22.72
N VAL A 301 -17.68 -11.62 -24.01
CA VAL A 301 -16.38 -11.07 -24.46
C VAL A 301 -16.25 -9.61 -24.07
N LEU A 302 -17.33 -8.83 -24.22
CA LEU A 302 -17.33 -7.41 -23.83
C LEU A 302 -17.07 -7.21 -22.33
N ASN A 303 -17.72 -7.99 -21.47
CA ASN A 303 -17.56 -7.88 -20.03
C ASN A 303 -16.15 -8.29 -19.56
N ASN A 304 -15.56 -9.30 -20.20
CA ASN A 304 -14.18 -9.71 -19.96
C ASN A 304 -13.18 -8.61 -20.42
N THR A 305 -13.49 -7.93 -21.51
CA THR A 305 -12.70 -6.78 -21.99
C THR A 305 -12.80 -5.61 -21.02
N ILE A 306 -14.00 -5.29 -20.51
CA ILE A 306 -14.21 -4.27 -19.49
C ILE A 306 -13.41 -4.60 -18.21
N ASP A 307 -13.44 -5.86 -17.75
CA ASP A 307 -12.63 -6.29 -16.59
C ASP A 307 -11.15 -6.06 -16.85
N THR A 308 -10.64 -6.44 -18.00
CA THR A 308 -9.22 -6.29 -18.36
C THR A 308 -8.83 -4.81 -18.43
N ILE A 309 -9.61 -3.98 -19.13
CA ILE A 309 -9.33 -2.54 -19.28
C ILE A 309 -9.40 -1.85 -17.90
N SER A 310 -10.37 -2.21 -17.07
CA SER A 310 -10.51 -1.62 -15.73
C SER A 310 -9.32 -1.87 -14.82
N MET A 311 -8.49 -2.88 -15.14
CA MET A 311 -7.26 -3.19 -14.39
C MET A 311 -6.03 -2.43 -14.88
N LEU A 312 -6.06 -1.80 -16.05
CA LEU A 312 -4.90 -1.05 -16.58
C LEU A 312 -4.37 0.03 -15.60
N PRO A 313 -5.23 0.85 -14.95
CA PRO A 313 -4.74 1.85 -14.00
C PRO A 313 -4.02 1.27 -12.77
N TYR A 314 -4.27 0.00 -12.45
CA TYR A 314 -3.56 -0.70 -11.38
C TYR A 314 -2.07 -0.87 -11.68
N ILE A 315 -1.74 -1.08 -12.94
CA ILE A 315 -0.37 -1.33 -13.41
C ILE A 315 0.38 0.01 -13.60
N MET A 316 -0.34 1.12 -13.81
CA MET A 316 0.25 2.41 -14.14
C MET A 316 0.79 3.15 -12.90
N PRO A 317 2.04 3.64 -12.91
CA PRO A 317 2.55 4.54 -11.88
C PRO A 317 1.71 5.82 -11.76
N GLY A 318 1.53 6.33 -10.54
CA GLY A 318 0.71 7.53 -10.31
C GLY A 318 1.17 8.77 -11.08
N ALA A 319 2.49 8.96 -11.23
CA ALA A 319 3.05 10.05 -12.01
C ALA A 319 2.64 9.97 -13.50
N VAL A 320 2.56 8.75 -14.06
CA VAL A 320 2.13 8.52 -15.45
C VAL A 320 0.65 8.88 -15.62
N ILE A 321 -0.22 8.45 -14.69
CA ILE A 321 -1.65 8.81 -14.71
C ILE A 321 -1.81 10.33 -14.59
N GLY A 322 -1.07 10.97 -13.67
CA GLY A 322 -1.10 12.42 -13.49
C GLY A 322 -0.69 13.17 -14.78
N LEU A 323 0.40 12.74 -15.40
CA LEU A 323 0.87 13.31 -16.67
C LEU A 323 -0.15 13.14 -17.80
N ALA A 324 -0.70 11.93 -17.94
CA ALA A 324 -1.70 11.66 -18.97
C ALA A 324 -2.95 12.54 -18.80
N LEU A 325 -3.41 12.73 -17.56
CA LEU A 325 -4.55 13.61 -17.26
C LEU A 325 -4.23 15.08 -17.53
N LEU A 326 -3.02 15.55 -17.20
CA LEU A 326 -2.59 16.92 -17.50
C LEU A 326 -2.53 17.18 -19.02
N ILE A 327 -2.06 16.22 -19.80
CA ILE A 327 -2.00 16.35 -21.27
C ILE A 327 -3.43 16.28 -21.86
N ALA A 328 -4.24 15.32 -21.42
CA ALA A 328 -5.59 15.10 -21.98
C ALA A 328 -6.55 16.23 -21.65
N PHE A 329 -6.46 16.79 -20.44
CA PHE A 329 -7.39 17.79 -19.91
C PHE A 329 -6.75 19.16 -19.66
N GLY A 330 -5.56 19.42 -20.23
CA GLY A 330 -4.87 20.69 -20.10
C GLY A 330 -5.32 21.78 -21.06
N LYS A 331 -6.04 21.41 -22.15
CA LYS A 331 -6.46 22.33 -23.24
C LYS A 331 -7.96 22.24 -23.48
N LYS A 332 -8.51 23.29 -24.12
CA LYS A 332 -9.92 23.26 -24.61
C LYS A 332 -10.13 22.09 -25.56
N PRO A 333 -11.35 21.47 -25.64
CA PRO A 333 -12.58 21.91 -24.99
C PRO A 333 -12.73 21.51 -23.52
N PHE A 334 -11.96 20.55 -23.02
CA PHE A 334 -12.09 19.99 -21.66
C PHE A 334 -10.95 20.45 -20.73
N ALA A 335 -10.73 21.75 -20.62
CA ALA A 335 -9.70 22.30 -19.72
C ALA A 335 -10.10 22.11 -18.25
N LEU A 336 -9.76 20.93 -17.65
CA LEU A 336 -10.06 20.60 -16.26
C LEU A 336 -8.86 20.80 -15.32
N THR A 337 -7.67 21.10 -15.86
CA THR A 337 -6.45 21.31 -15.06
C THR A 337 -6.68 22.43 -14.02
N GLY A 338 -6.28 22.17 -12.76
CA GLY A 338 -6.48 23.11 -11.65
C GLY A 338 -7.88 23.07 -11.00
N THR A 339 -8.78 22.17 -11.45
CA THR A 339 -10.13 22.04 -10.89
C THR A 339 -10.24 20.85 -9.92
N LEU A 340 -11.28 20.87 -9.06
CA LEU A 340 -11.63 19.70 -8.23
C LEU A 340 -12.00 18.47 -9.07
N ALA A 341 -12.56 18.70 -10.26
CA ALA A 341 -13.01 17.61 -11.14
C ALA A 341 -11.86 16.69 -11.57
N ILE A 342 -10.71 17.24 -12.00
CA ILE A 342 -9.56 16.41 -12.40
C ILE A 342 -8.99 15.62 -11.22
N MET A 343 -9.05 16.17 -10.01
CA MET A 343 -8.60 15.45 -8.79
C MET A 343 -9.51 14.27 -8.49
N ILE A 344 -10.84 14.45 -8.61
CA ILE A 344 -11.83 13.38 -8.44
C ILE A 344 -11.61 12.29 -9.51
N ILE A 345 -11.49 12.67 -10.78
CA ILE A 345 -11.23 11.74 -11.89
C ILE A 345 -9.95 10.94 -11.65
N SER A 346 -8.87 11.60 -11.24
CA SER A 346 -7.60 10.95 -10.92
C SER A 346 -7.73 9.93 -9.79
N MET A 347 -8.44 10.28 -8.72
CA MET A 347 -8.70 9.37 -7.60
C MET A 347 -9.57 8.17 -8.01
N VAL A 348 -10.63 8.43 -8.80
CA VAL A 348 -11.51 7.38 -9.32
C VAL A 348 -10.71 6.40 -10.17
N ILE A 349 -10.01 6.89 -11.21
CA ILE A 349 -9.22 6.03 -12.10
C ILE A 349 -8.22 5.17 -11.32
N ARG A 350 -7.51 5.76 -10.37
CA ARG A 350 -6.45 5.08 -9.61
C ARG A 350 -6.98 4.05 -8.62
N ARG A 351 -8.14 4.29 -8.00
CA ARG A 351 -8.68 3.45 -6.93
C ARG A 351 -9.73 2.44 -7.39
N LEU A 352 -10.36 2.69 -8.53
CA LEU A 352 -11.41 1.85 -9.09
C LEU A 352 -11.01 0.35 -9.21
N PRO A 353 -9.80 -0.04 -9.69
CA PRO A 353 -9.42 -1.44 -9.81
C PRO A 353 -9.51 -2.23 -8.51
N TYR A 354 -9.12 -1.62 -7.39
CA TYR A 354 -9.14 -2.25 -6.07
C TYR A 354 -10.58 -2.59 -5.64
N THR A 355 -11.48 -1.63 -5.79
CA THR A 355 -12.89 -1.80 -5.42
C THR A 355 -13.59 -2.79 -6.34
N ILE A 356 -13.28 -2.80 -7.66
CA ILE A 356 -13.81 -3.82 -8.59
C ILE A 356 -13.38 -5.21 -8.13
N ARG A 357 -12.12 -5.44 -7.76
CA ARG A 357 -11.64 -6.75 -7.31
C ARG A 357 -12.31 -7.18 -6.01
N SER A 358 -12.47 -6.28 -5.04
CA SER A 358 -13.17 -6.57 -3.80
C SER A 358 -14.65 -6.90 -4.06
N ALA A 359 -15.33 -6.08 -4.84
CA ALA A 359 -16.73 -6.30 -5.22
C ALA A 359 -16.94 -7.62 -5.98
N THR A 360 -16.05 -7.94 -6.93
CA THR A 360 -16.07 -9.20 -7.69
C THR A 360 -15.90 -10.40 -6.76
N ALA A 361 -14.91 -10.36 -5.88
CA ALA A 361 -14.64 -11.42 -4.93
C ALA A 361 -15.82 -11.66 -3.97
N THR A 362 -16.45 -10.61 -3.49
CA THR A 362 -17.63 -10.69 -2.62
C THR A 362 -18.83 -11.24 -3.38
N LEU A 363 -19.08 -10.76 -4.60
CA LEU A 363 -20.21 -11.22 -5.41
C LEU A 363 -20.09 -12.69 -5.82
N MET A 364 -18.88 -13.19 -6.03
CA MET A 364 -18.63 -14.62 -6.28
C MET A 364 -18.99 -15.52 -5.08
N GLN A 365 -19.00 -14.99 -3.86
CA GLN A 365 -19.40 -15.72 -2.66
C GLN A 365 -20.91 -15.76 -2.44
N ILE A 366 -21.66 -14.88 -3.14
CA ILE A 366 -23.12 -14.82 -3.07
C ILE A 366 -23.71 -15.79 -4.09
N SER A 367 -24.50 -16.77 -3.61
CA SER A 367 -25.16 -17.75 -4.50
C SER A 367 -26.15 -17.08 -5.45
N LEU A 368 -26.12 -17.49 -6.72
CA LEU A 368 -27.04 -17.02 -7.73
C LEU A 368 -28.51 -17.39 -7.38
N SER A 369 -28.71 -18.51 -6.68
CA SER A 369 -30.03 -18.98 -6.22
C SER A 369 -30.82 -17.96 -5.39
N ILE A 370 -30.12 -17.06 -4.68
CA ILE A 370 -30.76 -15.98 -3.90
C ILE A 370 -31.43 -14.97 -4.84
N GLU A 371 -30.76 -14.62 -5.94
CA GLU A 371 -31.27 -13.70 -6.95
C GLU A 371 -32.46 -14.36 -7.72
N GLU A 372 -32.32 -15.63 -8.06
CA GLU A 372 -33.35 -16.43 -8.74
C GLU A 372 -34.61 -16.59 -7.87
N ALA A 373 -34.45 -16.89 -6.57
CA ALA A 373 -35.55 -16.97 -5.64
C ALA A 373 -36.30 -15.65 -5.51
N ALA A 374 -35.60 -14.52 -5.45
CA ALA A 374 -36.24 -13.21 -5.40
C ALA A 374 -37.03 -12.91 -6.67
N ILE A 375 -36.52 -13.27 -7.85
CA ILE A 375 -37.21 -13.10 -9.13
C ILE A 375 -38.43 -14.01 -9.19
N SER A 376 -38.34 -15.24 -8.71
CA SER A 376 -39.46 -16.19 -8.63
C SER A 376 -40.60 -15.69 -7.74
N LEU A 377 -40.26 -14.91 -6.69
CA LEU A 377 -41.20 -14.23 -5.82
C LEU A 377 -41.75 -12.92 -6.39
N GLY A 378 -41.50 -12.64 -7.67
CA GLY A 378 -42.05 -11.48 -8.38
C GLY A 378 -41.21 -10.20 -8.29
N ALA A 379 -39.99 -10.25 -7.76
CA ALA A 379 -39.12 -9.08 -7.78
C ALA A 379 -38.52 -8.84 -9.17
N SER A 380 -38.57 -7.60 -9.66
CA SER A 380 -37.89 -7.24 -10.90
C SER A 380 -36.35 -7.37 -10.74
N LYS A 381 -35.63 -7.60 -11.84
CA LYS A 381 -34.16 -7.69 -11.86
C LYS A 381 -33.48 -6.49 -11.19
N LEU A 382 -33.99 -5.29 -11.44
CA LEU A 382 -33.47 -4.06 -10.82
C LEU A 382 -33.73 -4.04 -9.31
N LYS A 383 -34.93 -4.47 -8.87
CA LYS A 383 -35.28 -4.55 -7.44
C LYS A 383 -34.43 -5.60 -6.71
N THR A 384 -34.19 -6.76 -7.34
CA THR A 384 -33.29 -7.79 -6.82
C THR A 384 -31.86 -7.25 -6.68
N PHE A 385 -31.34 -6.61 -7.73
CA PHE A 385 -30.01 -6.01 -7.69
C PHE A 385 -29.87 -4.98 -6.57
N THR A 386 -30.76 -3.97 -6.51
CA THR A 386 -30.61 -2.84 -5.58
C THR A 386 -30.96 -3.19 -4.14
N ARG A 387 -31.92 -4.11 -3.89
CA ARG A 387 -32.39 -4.42 -2.54
C ARG A 387 -31.81 -5.70 -1.93
N ILE A 388 -31.22 -6.57 -2.73
CA ILE A 388 -30.67 -7.85 -2.26
C ILE A 388 -29.17 -7.91 -2.57
N THR A 389 -28.79 -7.91 -3.85
CA THR A 389 -27.39 -8.12 -4.26
C THR A 389 -26.46 -7.03 -3.73
N VAL A 390 -26.78 -5.75 -3.93
CA VAL A 390 -25.95 -4.62 -3.47
C VAL A 390 -25.81 -4.57 -1.95
N PRO A 391 -26.87 -4.69 -1.14
CA PRO A 391 -26.73 -4.75 0.33
C PRO A 391 -25.90 -5.93 0.82
N MET A 392 -26.02 -7.11 0.19
CA MET A 392 -25.20 -8.28 0.53
C MET A 392 -23.71 -8.09 0.20
N MET A 393 -23.41 -7.28 -0.79
CA MET A 393 -22.03 -6.93 -1.17
C MET A 393 -21.41 -5.86 -0.25
N ALA A 394 -22.18 -5.18 0.59
CA ALA A 394 -21.71 -4.01 1.34
C ALA A 394 -20.46 -4.28 2.18
N ASN A 395 -20.38 -5.42 2.87
CA ASN A 395 -19.24 -5.81 3.70
C ASN A 395 -17.91 -5.99 2.92
N GLY A 396 -17.98 -6.16 1.60
CA GLY A 396 -16.78 -6.33 0.77
C GLY A 396 -16.46 -5.09 -0.07
N ILE A 397 -17.31 -4.06 -0.02
CA ILE A 397 -17.14 -2.82 -0.80
C ILE A 397 -16.73 -1.66 0.10
N LEU A 398 -17.22 -1.63 1.35
CA LEU A 398 -16.89 -0.68 2.40
C LEU A 398 -15.70 -1.14 3.23
#